data_76e3d5a03a6a6ff608d8dd0ccd6ed092
#
_entry.id   76e3d5a03a6a6ff608d8dd0ccd6ed092
#
_cell.length_a   1.000
_cell.length_b   1.000
_cell.length_c   1.000
_cell.angle_alpha   90.00
_cell.angle_beta   90.00
_cell.angle_gamma   90.00
#
_symmetry.space_group_name_H-M   'P 1'
#
loop_
_entity.id
_entity.type
_entity.pdbx_description
1 polymer ?
#
loop_
_entity_poly.entity_id
_entity_poly.type
_entity_poly.pdbx_seq_one_letter_code
_entity_poly.pdbx_strand_id
1 'polypeptide(L)'
;MSQYRTSQLNHRRGTSHGYPHESMRSSRSSLLNSAISDETLSFKIVGYSVPSERHPQRNEDSFLIEEHSGLVAVFDGVGGSAAGEIAAQTAKRATLQGWKGALQQIHKGRYLRRFLEDRDKVNFCTLLQHIIEHADELIRSDGVKEAGTDDLATTVAMAALCRLREKNEYSMVYAHVGDSRVYLLREHEPLKRLTTDDGLLGKLVENDLVNEADAHRIDQAKDADELSDAEFSYFRLRGGITQALGGPFPPEIHIGQVPIFLGDRILLCTDGIHDNLTELEIEEILRKAPRNAAARLLVEHALLRSRQERHISIRAKPDDMSAIVMTRRF
;
A
#
# COMPACT_ATOMS: atom_id res chain seq x y z
N MET A 1 -33.36 -14.56 -84.66
CA MET A 1 -32.22 -14.23 -85.53
C MET A 1 -31.02 -13.94 -84.67
N SER A 2 -30.12 -14.90 -84.72
CA SER A 2 -28.71 -14.80 -85.01
C SER A 2 -27.86 -14.27 -83.80
N GLN A 3 -27.18 -15.04 -83.23
CA GLN A 3 -25.89 -15.76 -83.38
C GLN A 3 -24.80 -15.17 -82.46
N TYR A 4 -24.29 -16.09 -81.56
CA TYR A 4 -22.85 -16.47 -81.30
C TYR A 4 -21.83 -15.33 -81.05
N ARG A 5 -21.06 -15.38 -79.99
CA ARG A 5 -19.91 -16.24 -79.80
C ARG A 5 -19.24 -16.04 -78.44
N THR A 6 -18.86 -17.16 -77.87
CA THR A 6 -17.88 -17.41 -76.83
C THR A 6 -16.50 -16.76 -77.05
N SER A 7 -15.85 -16.35 -75.94
CA SER A 7 -14.41 -16.61 -75.78
C SER A 7 -14.00 -16.53 -74.33
N GLN A 8 -13.28 -17.56 -73.93
CA GLN A 8 -12.63 -17.85 -72.67
C GLN A 8 -11.42 -16.96 -72.38
N LEU A 9 -10.94 -17.10 -71.16
CA LEU A 9 -9.59 -16.91 -70.61
C LEU A 9 -9.38 -15.52 -69.96
N ASN A 10 -8.97 -15.39 -68.72
CA ASN A 10 -7.91 -16.01 -67.96
C ASN A 10 -7.92 -15.58 -66.51
N HIS A 11 -7.55 -16.48 -65.62
CA HIS A 11 -7.14 -16.28 -64.26
C HIS A 11 -6.16 -15.14 -64.07
N ARG A 12 -6.47 -14.22 -63.14
CA ARG A 12 -5.44 -13.57 -62.34
C ARG A 12 -5.88 -13.54 -60.88
N ARG A 13 -5.15 -14.29 -60.07
CA ARG A 13 -5.16 -14.28 -58.61
C ARG A 13 -4.84 -12.88 -58.13
N GLY A 14 -5.78 -12.21 -57.49
CA GLY A 14 -5.56 -11.00 -56.70
C GLY A 14 -5.15 -11.43 -55.29
N THR A 15 -3.90 -11.21 -54.96
CA THR A 15 -3.33 -11.38 -53.62
C THR A 15 -4.03 -10.43 -52.67
N SER A 16 -4.77 -10.99 -51.71
CA SER A 16 -5.28 -10.27 -50.55
C SER A 16 -4.09 -9.85 -49.68
N HIS A 17 -3.82 -8.57 -49.63
CA HIS A 17 -2.94 -8.01 -48.60
C HIS A 17 -3.66 -8.10 -47.25
N GLY A 18 -3.33 -9.12 -46.49
CA GLY A 18 -3.68 -9.21 -45.07
C GLY A 18 -2.94 -8.13 -44.31
N TYR A 19 -3.69 -7.25 -43.68
CA TYR A 19 -3.14 -6.25 -42.78
C TYR A 19 -2.59 -6.93 -41.51
N PRO A 20 -1.43 -6.52 -41.00
CA PRO A 20 -0.79 -7.14 -39.84
C PRO A 20 -1.41 -6.62 -38.52
N HIS A 21 -2.68 -6.94 -38.24
CA HIS A 21 -3.33 -6.54 -36.97
C HIS A 21 -3.14 -7.54 -35.84
N GLU A 22 -2.79 -8.80 -36.11
CA GLU A 22 -2.62 -9.79 -35.04
C GLU A 22 -1.21 -9.76 -34.39
N SER A 23 -0.18 -9.41 -35.12
CA SER A 23 1.17 -9.32 -34.57
C SER A 23 1.37 -8.16 -33.58
N MET A 24 0.62 -7.04 -33.75
CA MET A 24 0.69 -5.91 -32.82
C MET A 24 -0.06 -6.17 -31.49
N ARG A 25 -1.13 -6.98 -31.49
CA ARG A 25 -1.87 -7.31 -30.27
C ARG A 25 -1.11 -8.30 -29.38
N SER A 26 -0.48 -9.28 -29.98
CA SER A 26 0.36 -10.27 -29.28
C SER A 26 1.61 -9.63 -28.65
N SER A 27 2.28 -8.73 -29.37
CA SER A 27 3.45 -8.03 -28.83
C SER A 27 3.13 -7.04 -27.70
N ARG A 28 1.94 -6.41 -27.72
CA ARG A 28 1.52 -5.50 -26.63
C ARG A 28 1.17 -6.24 -25.35
N SER A 29 0.49 -7.39 -25.45
CA SER A 29 0.18 -8.24 -24.29
C SER A 29 1.44 -8.82 -23.67
N SER A 30 2.42 -9.27 -24.48
CA SER A 30 3.67 -9.80 -23.99
C SER A 30 4.58 -8.75 -23.33
N LEU A 31 4.57 -7.51 -23.85
CA LEU A 31 5.34 -6.39 -23.26
C LEU A 31 4.79 -5.93 -21.90
N LEU A 32 3.45 -5.96 -21.71
CA LEU A 32 2.85 -5.68 -20.40
C LEU A 32 3.12 -6.82 -19.41
N ASN A 33 2.99 -8.07 -19.84
CA ASN A 33 3.30 -9.24 -19.01
C ASN A 33 4.77 -9.25 -18.59
N SER A 34 5.71 -8.92 -19.49
CA SER A 34 7.12 -8.83 -19.15
C SER A 34 7.42 -7.66 -18.19
N ALA A 35 6.72 -6.52 -18.34
CA ALA A 35 6.92 -5.38 -17.45
C ALA A 35 6.51 -5.69 -16.00
N ILE A 36 5.38 -6.38 -15.78
CA ILE A 36 4.89 -6.72 -14.43
C ILE A 36 5.67 -7.91 -13.84
N SER A 37 6.00 -8.92 -14.65
CA SER A 37 6.78 -10.07 -14.17
C SER A 37 8.25 -9.76 -13.87
N ASP A 38 8.86 -8.83 -14.61
CA ASP A 38 10.23 -8.37 -14.35
C ASP A 38 10.35 -7.53 -13.07
N GLU A 39 9.28 -6.80 -12.69
CA GLU A 39 9.29 -5.95 -11.50
C GLU A 39 9.44 -6.76 -10.20
N THR A 40 8.77 -7.90 -10.09
CA THR A 40 8.84 -8.74 -8.89
C THR A 40 10.20 -9.40 -8.70
N LEU A 41 10.89 -9.77 -9.77
CA LEU A 41 12.25 -10.34 -9.73
C LEU A 41 13.29 -9.33 -9.23
N SER A 42 13.03 -8.03 -9.41
CA SER A 42 13.93 -6.94 -8.99
C SER A 42 13.79 -6.54 -7.53
N PHE A 43 12.81 -7.09 -6.82
CA PHE A 43 12.56 -6.79 -5.41
C PHE A 43 12.64 -8.03 -4.53
N LYS A 44 13.14 -7.84 -3.29
CA LYS A 44 12.94 -8.79 -2.19
C LYS A 44 11.85 -8.20 -1.30
N ILE A 45 10.74 -8.90 -1.18
CA ILE A 45 9.62 -8.51 -0.34
C ILE A 45 9.54 -9.50 0.83
N VAL A 46 9.43 -8.99 2.04
CA VAL A 46 9.25 -9.79 3.27
C VAL A 46 8.20 -9.11 4.15
N GLY A 47 7.29 -9.90 4.67
CA GLY A 47 6.29 -9.45 5.64
C GLY A 47 6.38 -10.25 6.92
N TYR A 48 6.02 -9.62 8.04
CA TYR A 48 5.90 -10.29 9.32
C TYR A 48 4.83 -9.59 10.15
N SER A 49 4.01 -10.37 10.85
CA SER A 49 2.94 -9.87 11.71
C SER A 49 2.80 -10.75 12.94
N VAL A 50 2.49 -10.15 14.07
CA VAL A 50 2.20 -10.82 15.33
C VAL A 50 1.00 -10.16 16.02
N PRO A 51 0.15 -10.96 16.70
CA PRO A 51 -0.92 -10.41 17.49
C PRO A 51 -0.39 -9.75 18.78
N SER A 52 -1.17 -8.84 19.32
CA SER A 52 -0.95 -8.25 20.63
C SER A 52 -0.96 -9.31 21.73
N GLU A 53 -0.09 -9.17 22.72
CA GLU A 53 -0.10 -10.06 23.90
C GLU A 53 -1.37 -9.93 24.75
N ARG A 54 -2.14 -8.85 24.58
CA ARG A 54 -3.44 -8.66 25.23
C ARG A 54 -4.52 -9.58 24.68
N HIS A 55 -4.41 -9.97 23.40
CA HIS A 55 -5.33 -10.88 22.72
C HIS A 55 -4.59 -11.82 21.75
N PRO A 56 -3.72 -12.70 22.27
CA PRO A 56 -2.77 -13.49 21.47
C PRO A 56 -3.44 -14.50 20.51
N GLN A 57 -4.75 -14.70 20.62
CA GLN A 57 -5.54 -15.58 19.76
C GLN A 57 -6.18 -14.84 18.57
N ARG A 58 -6.04 -13.51 18.52
CA ARG A 58 -6.66 -12.66 17.49
C ARG A 58 -5.67 -11.59 17.06
N ASN A 59 -5.57 -11.39 15.76
CA ASN A 59 -4.79 -10.32 15.14
C ASN A 59 -5.73 -9.45 14.33
N GLU A 60 -5.94 -8.21 14.76
CA GLU A 60 -6.77 -7.24 14.05
C GLU A 60 -6.02 -6.63 12.86
N ASP A 61 -4.69 -6.73 12.85
CA ASP A 61 -3.88 -6.42 11.70
C ASP A 61 -4.02 -7.46 10.58
N SER A 62 -3.87 -7.00 9.35
CA SER A 62 -3.71 -7.86 8.19
C SER A 62 -2.71 -7.27 7.21
N PHE A 63 -2.06 -8.10 6.42
CA PHE A 63 -1.22 -7.61 5.33
C PHE A 63 -1.40 -8.41 4.04
N LEU A 64 -1.06 -7.80 2.92
CA LEU A 64 -1.11 -8.36 1.57
C LEU A 64 0.25 -8.21 0.90
N ILE A 65 0.75 -9.30 0.32
CA ILE A 65 1.90 -9.31 -0.58
C ILE A 65 1.48 -10.04 -1.85
N GLU A 66 1.38 -9.31 -2.96
CA GLU A 66 1.17 -9.87 -4.30
C GLU A 66 2.48 -9.69 -5.08
N GLU A 67 3.41 -10.63 -4.85
CA GLU A 67 4.80 -10.53 -5.30
C GLU A 67 4.92 -10.43 -6.83
N HIS A 68 4.08 -11.20 -7.58
CA HIS A 68 4.15 -11.25 -9.04
C HIS A 68 3.75 -9.96 -9.75
N SER A 69 3.02 -9.10 -9.08
CA SER A 69 2.50 -7.86 -9.67
C SER A 69 2.87 -6.61 -8.88
N GLY A 70 3.70 -6.77 -7.83
CA GLY A 70 4.32 -5.68 -7.11
C GLY A 70 3.38 -4.87 -6.22
N LEU A 71 2.21 -5.43 -5.81
CA LEU A 71 1.32 -4.80 -4.83
C LEU A 71 1.59 -5.32 -3.43
N VAL A 72 1.72 -4.40 -2.49
CA VAL A 72 1.76 -4.70 -1.04
C VAL A 72 0.84 -3.76 -0.28
N ALA A 73 0.27 -4.22 0.84
CA ALA A 73 -0.56 -3.39 1.71
C ALA A 73 -0.54 -3.91 3.15
N VAL A 74 -0.72 -3.00 4.11
CA VAL A 74 -1.02 -3.29 5.52
C VAL A 74 -2.37 -2.68 5.87
N PHE A 75 -3.08 -3.33 6.77
CA PHE A 75 -4.40 -2.95 7.25
C PHE A 75 -4.40 -3.12 8.76
N ASP A 76 -4.73 -2.08 9.51
CA ASP A 76 -4.85 -2.08 10.96
C ASP A 76 -6.33 -1.99 11.32
N GLY A 77 -6.85 -3.04 11.90
CA GLY A 77 -8.27 -3.15 12.20
C GLY A 77 -8.63 -2.41 13.48
N VAL A 78 -9.61 -1.53 13.38
CA VAL A 78 -10.12 -0.71 14.49
C VAL A 78 -11.56 -1.09 14.80
N GLY A 79 -11.86 -1.27 16.06
CA GLY A 79 -13.21 -1.59 16.51
C GLY A 79 -13.22 -2.48 17.74
N GLY A 80 -14.36 -2.50 18.42
CA GLY A 80 -14.55 -3.38 19.57
C GLY A 80 -14.67 -4.86 19.17
N SER A 81 -14.15 -5.77 19.98
CA SER A 81 -14.23 -7.22 19.77
C SER A 81 -13.55 -7.72 18.48
N ALA A 82 -14.21 -8.56 17.69
CA ALA A 82 -13.69 -9.11 16.43
C ALA A 82 -13.94 -8.21 15.20
N ALA A 83 -14.52 -7.04 15.37
CA ALA A 83 -14.94 -6.19 14.26
C ALA A 83 -13.74 -5.62 13.48
N GLY A 84 -12.66 -5.23 14.16
CA GLY A 84 -11.42 -4.77 13.52
C GLY A 84 -10.80 -5.82 12.61
N GLU A 85 -10.69 -7.07 13.08
CA GLU A 85 -10.19 -8.19 12.27
C GLU A 85 -11.02 -8.40 10.99
N ILE A 86 -12.36 -8.34 11.11
CA ILE A 86 -13.27 -8.49 9.96
C ILE A 86 -13.07 -7.35 8.98
N ALA A 87 -12.94 -6.11 9.45
CA ALA A 87 -12.69 -4.95 8.60
C ALA A 87 -11.37 -5.09 7.82
N ALA A 88 -10.26 -5.39 8.51
CA ALA A 88 -8.93 -5.57 7.91
C ALA A 88 -8.91 -6.72 6.89
N GLN A 89 -9.54 -7.86 7.20
CA GLN A 89 -9.64 -8.99 6.28
C GLN A 89 -10.54 -8.68 5.07
N THR A 90 -11.62 -7.92 5.25
CA THR A 90 -12.49 -7.50 4.15
C THR A 90 -11.77 -6.55 3.21
N ALA A 91 -11.05 -5.54 3.77
CA ALA A 91 -10.22 -4.63 2.99
C ALA A 91 -9.14 -5.37 2.19
N LYS A 92 -8.45 -6.32 2.81
CA LYS A 92 -7.45 -7.17 2.14
C LYS A 92 -8.04 -7.96 0.99
N ARG A 93 -9.19 -8.63 1.19
CA ARG A 93 -9.87 -9.41 0.14
C ARG A 93 -10.28 -8.49 -1.02
N ALA A 94 -10.90 -7.35 -0.73
CA ALA A 94 -11.32 -6.37 -1.71
C ALA A 94 -10.14 -5.84 -2.54
N THR A 95 -9.05 -5.46 -1.86
CA THR A 95 -7.82 -4.97 -2.48
C THR A 95 -7.24 -6.01 -3.44
N LEU A 96 -7.11 -7.26 -3.02
CA LEU A 96 -6.58 -8.33 -3.87
C LEU A 96 -7.48 -8.60 -5.08
N GLN A 97 -8.80 -8.63 -4.89
CA GLN A 97 -9.77 -8.86 -5.96
C GLN A 97 -9.78 -7.70 -6.96
N GLY A 98 -9.81 -6.46 -6.48
CA GLY A 98 -9.77 -5.26 -7.32
C GLY A 98 -8.48 -5.18 -8.15
N TRP A 99 -7.35 -5.45 -7.53
CA TRP A 99 -6.04 -5.49 -8.20
C TRP A 99 -5.98 -6.56 -9.28
N LYS A 100 -6.31 -7.82 -8.95
CA LYS A 100 -6.33 -8.94 -9.92
C LYS A 100 -7.32 -8.70 -11.05
N GLY A 101 -8.49 -8.17 -10.75
CA GLY A 101 -9.51 -7.81 -11.75
C GLY A 101 -9.00 -6.74 -12.72
N ALA A 102 -8.35 -5.69 -12.20
CA ALA A 102 -7.74 -4.66 -13.03
C ALA A 102 -6.63 -5.22 -13.94
N LEU A 103 -5.71 -6.02 -13.41
CA LEU A 103 -4.65 -6.64 -14.20
C LEU A 103 -5.21 -7.56 -15.30
N GLN A 104 -6.25 -8.34 -15.03
CA GLN A 104 -6.89 -9.17 -16.06
C GLN A 104 -7.51 -8.34 -17.18
N GLN A 105 -8.11 -7.19 -16.86
CA GLN A 105 -8.64 -6.27 -17.86
C GLN A 105 -7.52 -5.64 -18.69
N ILE A 106 -6.41 -5.29 -18.03
CA ILE A 106 -5.18 -4.81 -18.66
C ILE A 106 -4.68 -5.83 -19.69
N HIS A 107 -4.54 -7.08 -19.32
CA HIS A 107 -4.06 -8.16 -20.19
C HIS A 107 -5.02 -8.45 -21.36
N LYS A 108 -6.32 -8.30 -21.18
CA LYS A 108 -7.33 -8.49 -22.24
C LYS A 108 -7.47 -7.30 -23.18
N GLY A 109 -6.71 -6.22 -22.98
CA GLY A 109 -6.83 -4.98 -23.76
C GLY A 109 -8.19 -4.28 -23.61
N ARG A 110 -8.95 -4.64 -22.59
CA ARG A 110 -10.27 -4.06 -22.27
C ARG A 110 -10.11 -3.00 -21.19
N TYR A 111 -9.49 -1.89 -21.53
CA TYR A 111 -9.31 -0.80 -20.60
C TYR A 111 -10.55 0.05 -20.44
N LEU A 112 -10.88 0.36 -19.19
CA LEU A 112 -11.67 1.54 -18.87
C LEU A 112 -10.81 2.76 -19.15
N ARG A 113 -11.27 3.65 -20.05
CA ARG A 113 -10.54 4.88 -20.46
C ARG A 113 -10.05 5.73 -19.28
N ARG A 114 -10.71 5.63 -18.12
CA ARG A 114 -10.37 6.36 -16.88
C ARG A 114 -9.05 5.97 -16.23
N PHE A 115 -8.48 4.79 -16.55
CA PHE A 115 -7.19 4.34 -16.03
C PHE A 115 -6.01 4.60 -16.97
N LEU A 116 -6.24 5.32 -18.07
CA LEU A 116 -5.22 5.67 -19.03
C LEU A 116 -5.02 7.18 -19.03
N GLU A 117 -3.86 7.67 -18.60
CA GLU A 117 -3.45 9.08 -18.77
C GLU A 117 -3.12 9.39 -20.24
N ASP A 118 -2.62 8.43 -20.94
CA ASP A 118 -2.37 8.42 -22.37
C ASP A 118 -2.83 7.07 -22.91
N ARG A 119 -3.10 6.97 -24.23
CA ARG A 119 -3.66 5.76 -24.85
C ARG A 119 -2.97 4.44 -24.50
N ASP A 120 -1.79 4.49 -23.84
CA ASP A 120 -0.93 3.36 -23.54
C ASP A 120 -0.41 3.30 -22.08
N LYS A 121 -0.78 4.21 -21.16
CA LYS A 121 -0.28 4.24 -19.76
C LYS A 121 -1.40 3.97 -18.76
N VAL A 122 -1.19 3.03 -17.84
CA VAL A 122 -2.09 2.80 -16.71
C VAL A 122 -1.86 3.86 -15.65
N ASN A 123 -2.91 4.58 -15.28
CA ASN A 123 -2.86 5.46 -14.12
C ASN A 123 -3.02 4.65 -12.82
N PHE A 124 -1.89 4.30 -12.20
CA PHE A 124 -1.89 3.55 -10.95
C PHE A 124 -2.46 4.35 -9.77
N CYS A 125 -2.34 5.69 -9.78
CA CYS A 125 -2.96 6.52 -8.74
C CYS A 125 -4.49 6.34 -8.76
N THR A 126 -5.11 6.51 -9.93
CA THR A 126 -6.55 6.30 -10.08
C THR A 126 -6.96 4.85 -9.78
N LEU A 127 -6.11 3.87 -10.11
CA LEU A 127 -6.39 2.47 -9.81
C LEU A 127 -6.40 2.21 -8.31
N LEU A 128 -5.38 2.66 -7.56
CA LEU A 128 -5.34 2.49 -6.11
C LEU A 128 -6.50 3.22 -5.42
N GLN A 129 -6.83 4.43 -5.87
CA GLN A 129 -7.99 5.17 -5.37
C GLN A 129 -9.29 4.33 -5.47
N HIS A 130 -9.59 3.80 -6.65
CA HIS A 130 -10.81 2.98 -6.83
C HIS A 130 -10.79 1.67 -6.05
N ILE A 131 -9.62 1.07 -5.85
CA ILE A 131 -9.50 -0.13 -5.01
C ILE A 131 -9.83 0.20 -3.56
N ILE A 132 -9.36 1.33 -3.04
CA ILE A 132 -9.64 1.77 -1.67
C ILE A 132 -11.11 2.15 -1.50
N GLU A 133 -11.67 2.93 -2.44
CA GLU A 133 -13.10 3.28 -2.45
C GLU A 133 -13.99 2.03 -2.43
N HIS A 134 -13.66 1.04 -3.26
CA HIS A 134 -14.40 -0.22 -3.29
C HIS A 134 -14.22 -1.06 -2.01
N ALA A 135 -13.02 -1.04 -1.40
CA ALA A 135 -12.80 -1.70 -0.11
C ALA A 135 -13.65 -1.06 1.00
N ASP A 136 -13.75 0.27 1.05
CA ASP A 136 -14.60 1.00 1.98
C ASP A 136 -16.08 0.61 1.82
N GLU A 137 -16.59 0.55 0.57
CA GLU A 137 -17.95 0.11 0.26
C GLU A 137 -18.23 -1.32 0.73
N LEU A 138 -17.27 -2.25 0.54
CA LEU A 138 -17.42 -3.64 0.96
C LEU A 138 -17.38 -3.80 2.49
N ILE A 139 -16.57 -3.01 3.20
CA ILE A 139 -16.58 -3.02 4.67
C ILE A 139 -17.96 -2.56 5.16
N ARG A 140 -18.49 -1.46 4.64
CA ARG A 140 -19.81 -0.92 5.01
C ARG A 140 -20.98 -1.84 4.69
N SER A 141 -20.83 -2.73 3.71
CA SER A 141 -21.90 -3.64 3.28
C SER A 141 -21.72 -5.07 3.81
N ASP A 142 -20.67 -5.73 3.37
CA ASP A 142 -20.45 -7.15 3.68
C ASP A 142 -19.74 -7.34 5.04
N GLY A 143 -18.81 -6.44 5.39
CA GLY A 143 -18.17 -6.45 6.69
C GLY A 143 -19.17 -6.26 7.84
N VAL A 144 -20.10 -5.31 7.71
CA VAL A 144 -21.17 -5.09 8.69
C VAL A 144 -22.05 -6.32 8.86
N LYS A 145 -22.39 -7.02 7.76
CA LYS A 145 -23.19 -8.27 7.84
C LYS A 145 -22.41 -9.39 8.53
N GLU A 146 -21.12 -9.53 8.25
CA GLU A 146 -20.25 -10.55 8.85
C GLU A 146 -20.00 -10.29 10.32
N ALA A 147 -19.72 -9.02 10.70
CA ALA A 147 -19.46 -8.62 12.08
C ALA A 147 -20.72 -8.54 12.95
N GLY A 148 -21.89 -8.32 12.35
CA GLY A 148 -23.13 -8.06 13.07
C GLY A 148 -23.18 -6.70 13.77
N THR A 149 -22.29 -5.78 13.41
CA THR A 149 -22.18 -4.41 13.94
C THR A 149 -21.66 -3.49 12.84
N ASP A 150 -21.98 -2.20 12.94
CA ASP A 150 -21.44 -1.12 12.11
C ASP A 150 -20.22 -0.40 12.77
N ASP A 151 -19.84 -0.83 13.97
CA ASP A 151 -18.64 -0.36 14.67
C ASP A 151 -17.42 -1.20 14.25
N LEU A 152 -17.06 -1.09 12.98
CA LEU A 152 -15.89 -1.74 12.40
C LEU A 152 -15.21 -0.84 11.39
N ALA A 153 -13.91 -0.73 11.48
CA ALA A 153 -13.10 0.07 10.58
C ALA A 153 -11.69 -0.53 10.41
N THR A 154 -10.96 -0.06 9.43
CA THR A 154 -9.54 -0.40 9.26
C THR A 154 -8.80 0.75 8.61
N THR A 155 -7.56 0.98 9.03
CA THR A 155 -6.63 1.80 8.25
C THR A 155 -6.20 1.04 6.99
N VAL A 156 -5.52 1.72 6.09
CA VAL A 156 -4.80 1.10 4.98
C VAL A 156 -3.56 1.91 4.63
N ALA A 157 -2.44 1.23 4.43
CA ALA A 157 -1.30 1.77 3.68
C ALA A 157 -0.91 0.75 2.61
N MET A 158 -0.88 1.18 1.35
CA MET A 158 -0.56 0.31 0.23
C MET A 158 0.45 0.94 -0.73
N ALA A 159 1.18 0.09 -1.44
CA ALA A 159 2.15 0.50 -2.43
C ALA A 159 2.12 -0.45 -3.64
N ALA A 160 2.18 0.12 -4.84
CA ALA A 160 2.26 -0.60 -6.10
C ALA A 160 3.51 -0.17 -6.88
N LEU A 161 4.30 -1.15 -7.33
CA LEU A 161 5.47 -0.90 -8.16
C LEU A 161 5.04 -0.69 -9.63
N CYS A 162 5.57 0.34 -10.25
CA CYS A 162 5.36 0.65 -11.66
C CYS A 162 6.71 0.86 -12.36
N ARG A 163 6.81 0.35 -13.59
CA ARG A 163 7.96 0.59 -14.46
C ARG A 163 7.65 1.70 -15.44
N LEU A 164 8.48 2.74 -15.44
CA LEU A 164 8.41 3.82 -16.42
C LEU A 164 9.10 3.35 -17.72
N ARG A 165 8.28 3.04 -18.75
CA ARG A 165 8.76 2.38 -19.99
C ARG A 165 9.87 3.13 -20.73
N GLU A 166 9.86 4.46 -20.68
CA GLU A 166 10.78 5.26 -21.47
C GLU A 166 12.21 5.29 -20.93
N LYS A 167 12.41 4.97 -19.64
CA LYS A 167 13.69 5.17 -18.96
C LYS A 167 14.25 3.94 -18.23
N ASN A 168 13.59 2.78 -18.30
CA ASN A 168 13.92 1.61 -17.47
C ASN A 168 14.02 1.93 -15.96
N GLU A 169 13.28 2.95 -15.54
CA GLU A 169 13.19 3.42 -14.17
C GLU A 169 11.99 2.78 -13.48
N TYR A 170 12.09 2.58 -12.18
CA TYR A 170 10.99 2.12 -11.35
C TYR A 170 10.42 3.30 -10.56
N SER A 171 9.12 3.32 -10.43
CA SER A 171 8.38 4.21 -9.56
C SER A 171 7.48 3.39 -8.65
N MET A 172 7.14 3.92 -7.50
CA MET A 172 6.15 3.38 -6.61
C MET A 172 5.03 4.39 -6.43
N VAL A 173 3.80 3.96 -6.69
CA VAL A 173 2.61 4.68 -6.26
C VAL A 173 2.21 4.12 -4.92
N TYR A 174 1.95 4.99 -3.95
CA TYR A 174 1.46 4.62 -2.64
C TYR A 174 0.17 5.36 -2.32
N ALA A 175 -0.68 4.74 -1.50
CA ALA A 175 -1.92 5.34 -1.03
C ALA A 175 -2.18 4.94 0.42
N HIS A 176 -2.82 5.83 1.20
CA HIS A 176 -3.20 5.51 2.57
C HIS A 176 -4.47 6.22 3.01
N VAL A 177 -5.08 5.66 4.06
CA VAL A 177 -6.13 6.24 4.91
C VAL A 177 -5.83 5.78 6.35
N GLY A 178 -5.83 6.71 7.30
CA GLY A 178 -5.49 6.45 8.70
C GLY A 178 -4.03 6.73 9.00
N ASP A 179 -3.47 6.04 9.98
CA ASP A 179 -2.14 6.27 10.54
C ASP A 179 -1.14 5.13 10.23
N SER A 180 -1.53 4.10 9.52
CA SER A 180 -0.55 3.15 8.96
C SER A 180 0.39 3.87 8.00
N ARG A 181 1.70 3.60 8.10
CA ARG A 181 2.74 4.43 7.48
C ARG A 181 3.48 3.73 6.34
N VAL A 182 3.93 4.54 5.37
CA VAL A 182 4.88 4.17 4.31
C VAL A 182 6.14 4.98 4.47
N TYR A 183 7.29 4.29 4.50
CA TYR A 183 8.62 4.91 4.59
C TYR A 183 9.50 4.50 3.42
N LEU A 184 10.43 5.39 3.06
CA LEU A 184 11.48 5.17 2.08
C LEU A 184 12.84 5.42 2.71
N LEU A 185 13.72 4.42 2.64
CA LEU A 185 15.12 4.51 3.05
C LEU A 185 16.03 4.37 1.83
N ARG A 186 16.86 5.38 1.60
CA ARG A 186 17.95 5.40 0.63
C ARG A 186 19.31 5.29 1.32
N GLU A 187 20.31 4.86 0.57
CA GLU A 187 21.62 4.52 1.14
C GLU A 187 22.26 5.68 1.93
N HIS A 188 22.19 6.88 1.40
CA HIS A 188 22.86 8.08 1.97
C HIS A 188 21.87 9.16 2.44
N GLU A 189 20.58 8.85 2.47
CA GLU A 189 19.56 9.79 2.92
C GLU A 189 18.93 9.27 4.23
N PRO A 190 18.46 10.15 5.14
CA PRO A 190 17.70 9.72 6.30
C PRO A 190 16.40 9.00 5.88
N LEU A 191 15.85 8.21 6.80
CA LEU A 191 14.55 7.61 6.61
C LEU A 191 13.51 8.70 6.32
N LYS A 192 12.77 8.55 5.24
CA LYS A 192 11.72 9.48 4.86
C LYS A 192 10.35 8.84 5.04
N ARG A 193 9.51 9.42 5.89
CA ARG A 193 8.09 9.10 5.92
C ARG A 193 7.40 9.70 4.69
N LEU A 194 6.64 8.90 3.97
CA LEU A 194 5.93 9.30 2.75
C LEU A 194 4.46 9.63 3.03
N THR A 195 3.91 9.12 4.13
CA THR A 195 2.51 9.30 4.55
C THR A 195 2.41 10.36 5.65
N THR A 196 1.26 11.03 5.74
CA THR A 196 0.90 11.90 6.86
C THR A 196 -0.29 11.27 7.58
N ASP A 197 -0.16 11.06 8.88
CA ASP A 197 -1.20 10.35 9.64
C ASP A 197 -2.50 11.15 9.70
N ASP A 198 -3.61 10.47 9.44
CA ASP A 198 -4.96 10.98 9.71
C ASP A 198 -5.27 10.83 11.21
N GLY A 199 -4.59 11.60 12.05
CA GLY A 199 -4.62 11.45 13.50
C GLY A 199 -4.91 12.75 14.25
N LEU A 200 -5.20 12.62 15.54
CA LEU A 200 -5.51 13.76 16.42
C LEU A 200 -4.33 14.73 16.54
N LEU A 201 -3.09 14.24 16.50
CA LEU A 201 -1.92 15.13 16.51
C LEU A 201 -1.86 15.98 15.22
N GLY A 202 -2.20 15.42 14.07
CA GLY A 202 -2.35 16.16 12.82
C GLY A 202 -3.43 17.24 12.89
N LYS A 203 -4.55 16.96 13.58
CA LYS A 203 -5.61 17.97 13.81
C LYS A 203 -5.14 19.13 14.67
N LEU A 204 -4.19 18.92 15.58
CA LEU A 204 -3.58 20.03 16.34
C LEU A 204 -2.75 20.95 15.42
N VAL A 205 -2.08 20.38 14.42
CA VAL A 205 -1.32 21.12 13.41
C VAL A 205 -2.27 21.90 12.49
N GLU A 206 -3.32 21.27 11.97
CA GLU A 206 -4.33 21.91 11.12
C GLU A 206 -5.02 23.12 11.81
N ASN A 207 -5.15 23.08 13.13
CA ASN A 207 -5.76 24.15 13.92
C ASN A 207 -4.74 25.15 14.49
N ASP A 208 -3.50 25.16 14.01
CA ASP A 208 -2.41 26.04 14.46
C ASP A 208 -2.11 25.97 15.98
N LEU A 209 -2.45 24.87 16.65
CA LEU A 209 -2.15 24.64 18.07
C LEU A 209 -0.73 24.13 18.29
N VAL A 210 -0.19 23.42 17.30
CA VAL A 210 1.18 22.88 17.27
C VAL A 210 1.70 23.06 15.85
N ASN A 211 2.95 23.46 15.66
CA ASN A 211 3.55 23.46 14.32
C ASN A 211 4.05 22.07 13.92
N GLU A 212 4.28 21.82 12.62
CA GLU A 212 4.70 20.52 12.08
C GLU A 212 6.00 20.00 12.73
N ALA A 213 6.99 20.88 12.98
CA ALA A 213 8.27 20.47 13.56
C ALA A 213 8.12 20.01 15.01
N ASP A 214 7.29 20.71 15.80
CA ASP A 214 6.97 20.31 17.17
C ASP A 214 6.10 19.05 17.20
N ALA A 215 5.13 18.92 16.30
CA ALA A 215 4.33 17.70 16.19
C ALA A 215 5.21 16.48 15.87
N HIS A 216 6.16 16.63 14.94
CA HIS A 216 7.13 15.58 14.64
C HIS A 216 8.04 15.28 15.85
N ARG A 217 8.56 16.28 16.54
CA ARG A 217 9.38 16.10 17.75
C ARG A 217 8.59 15.38 18.85
N ILE A 218 7.34 15.77 19.06
CA ILE A 218 6.44 15.13 20.03
C ILE A 218 6.22 13.65 19.64
N ASP A 219 5.90 13.36 18.37
CA ASP A 219 5.72 11.98 17.89
C ASP A 219 6.98 11.13 18.10
N GLN A 220 8.17 11.71 18.00
CA GLN A 220 9.45 11.02 18.10
C GLN A 220 10.06 10.96 19.51
N ALA A 221 9.42 11.55 20.53
CA ALA A 221 9.92 11.53 21.91
C ALA A 221 10.04 10.10 22.45
N LYS A 222 11.15 9.82 23.16
CA LYS A 222 11.45 8.52 23.80
C LYS A 222 11.12 8.52 25.28
N ASP A 223 11.43 9.64 25.93
CA ASP A 223 11.32 9.80 27.38
C ASP A 223 10.37 10.96 27.72
N ALA A 224 9.72 10.86 28.88
CA ALA A 224 8.79 11.89 29.32
C ALA A 224 9.48 13.25 29.55
N ASP A 225 10.75 13.24 29.95
CA ASP A 225 11.55 14.44 30.22
C ASP A 225 11.83 15.30 28.97
N GLU A 226 11.61 14.73 27.78
CA GLU A 226 11.75 15.44 26.50
C GLU A 226 10.53 16.34 26.22
N LEU A 227 9.45 16.19 26.98
CA LEU A 227 8.15 16.81 26.75
C LEU A 227 7.68 17.64 27.95
N SER A 228 7.12 18.82 27.70
CA SER A 228 6.31 19.52 28.70
C SER A 228 5.01 18.77 29.00
N ASP A 229 4.30 19.12 30.07
CA ASP A 229 3.02 18.50 30.44
C ASP A 229 1.98 18.58 29.31
N ALA A 230 1.94 19.71 28.58
CA ALA A 230 1.05 19.89 27.44
C ALA A 230 1.44 18.98 26.29
N GLU A 231 2.73 18.94 25.93
CA GLU A 231 3.24 18.10 24.86
C GLU A 231 3.11 16.60 25.19
N PHE A 232 3.27 16.23 26.45
CA PHE A 232 2.99 14.85 26.89
C PHE A 232 1.52 14.47 26.70
N SER A 233 0.61 15.43 26.93
CA SER A 233 -0.80 15.24 26.62
C SER A 233 -1.03 15.05 25.11
N TYR A 234 -0.35 15.81 24.25
CA TYR A 234 -0.42 15.66 22.80
C TYR A 234 0.21 14.32 22.35
N PHE A 235 1.34 13.93 22.94
CA PHE A 235 1.95 12.62 22.70
C PHE A 235 0.98 11.45 22.93
N ARG A 236 0.15 11.56 23.95
CA ARG A 236 -0.88 10.53 24.25
C ARG A 236 -2.02 10.50 23.23
N LEU A 237 -2.23 11.57 22.46
CA LEU A 237 -3.25 11.65 21.39
C LEU A 237 -2.74 11.10 20.05
N ARG A 238 -1.42 10.81 19.91
CA ARG A 238 -0.83 10.43 18.62
C ARG A 238 -1.44 9.16 18.02
N GLY A 239 -1.88 8.20 18.84
CA GLY A 239 -2.54 6.97 18.39
C GLY A 239 -4.05 7.11 18.19
N GLY A 240 -4.61 8.33 18.20
CA GLY A 240 -6.02 8.57 17.92
C GLY A 240 -6.24 8.89 16.44
N ILE A 241 -6.87 7.97 15.70
CA ILE A 241 -7.18 8.15 14.27
C ILE A 241 -8.44 9.00 14.06
N THR A 242 -8.49 9.72 12.96
CA THR A 242 -9.63 10.56 12.55
C THR A 242 -10.31 10.06 11.28
N GLN A 243 -9.65 9.16 10.55
CA GLN A 243 -10.16 8.56 9.32
C GLN A 243 -9.78 7.07 9.23
N ALA A 244 -10.71 6.27 8.73
CA ALA A 244 -10.52 4.85 8.44
C ALA A 244 -11.56 4.38 7.40
N LEU A 245 -11.28 3.28 6.71
CA LEU A 245 -12.25 2.59 5.85
C LEU A 245 -13.33 1.96 6.72
N GLY A 246 -14.59 2.02 6.28
CA GLY A 246 -15.73 1.54 7.06
C GLY A 246 -16.21 2.52 8.13
N GLY A 247 -15.45 3.55 8.45
CA GLY A 247 -15.79 4.60 9.42
C GLY A 247 -17.07 5.39 9.06
N PRO A 248 -17.52 6.33 9.91
CA PRO A 248 -18.82 6.97 9.75
C PRO A 248 -18.93 7.88 8.51
N PHE A 249 -17.80 8.33 7.97
CA PHE A 249 -17.74 9.20 6.80
C PHE A 249 -16.89 8.57 5.70
N PRO A 250 -17.13 8.90 4.40
CA PRO A 250 -16.22 8.52 3.32
C PRO A 250 -14.81 9.01 3.61
N PRO A 251 -13.78 8.15 3.47
CA PRO A 251 -12.41 8.52 3.79
C PRO A 251 -11.81 9.46 2.73
N GLU A 252 -10.96 10.37 3.15
CA GLU A 252 -10.05 11.08 2.26
C GLU A 252 -8.85 10.18 1.93
N ILE A 253 -8.66 9.87 0.66
CA ILE A 253 -7.62 8.96 0.21
C ILE A 253 -6.40 9.78 -0.21
N HIS A 254 -5.30 9.61 0.50
CA HIS A 254 -4.03 10.25 0.19
C HIS A 254 -3.20 9.39 -0.76
N ILE A 255 -2.73 9.98 -1.86
CA ILE A 255 -1.98 9.26 -2.90
C ILE A 255 -0.72 10.03 -3.25
N GLY A 256 0.40 9.30 -3.36
CA GLY A 256 1.66 9.86 -3.78
C GLY A 256 2.44 8.92 -4.71
N GLN A 257 3.46 9.46 -5.34
CA GLN A 257 4.34 8.71 -6.23
C GLN A 257 5.79 9.12 -6.02
N VAL A 258 6.70 8.13 -5.99
CA VAL A 258 8.12 8.39 -5.83
C VAL A 258 8.95 7.50 -6.77
N PRO A 259 10.08 8.00 -7.30
CA PRO A 259 11.03 7.15 -8.03
C PRO A 259 11.74 6.22 -7.06
N ILE A 260 12.00 4.98 -7.50
CA ILE A 260 12.68 3.95 -6.70
C ILE A 260 14.00 3.61 -7.37
N PHE A 261 15.10 3.69 -6.60
CA PHE A 261 16.46 3.42 -7.04
C PHE A 261 16.98 2.08 -6.49
N LEU A 262 18.10 1.62 -7.05
CA LEU A 262 18.79 0.42 -6.58
C LEU A 262 19.20 0.59 -5.12
N GLY A 263 18.92 -0.43 -4.31
CA GLY A 263 19.23 -0.41 -2.89
C GLY A 263 18.15 0.24 -2.02
N ASP A 264 17.20 0.98 -2.59
CA ASP A 264 16.08 1.56 -1.83
C ASP A 264 15.33 0.47 -1.06
N ARG A 265 14.99 0.78 0.19
CA ARG A 265 14.11 -0.01 1.05
C ARG A 265 12.84 0.75 1.33
N ILE A 266 11.72 0.09 1.14
CA ILE A 266 10.39 0.61 1.43
C ILE A 266 9.83 -0.19 2.59
N LEU A 267 9.33 0.49 3.62
CA LEU A 267 8.63 -0.10 4.75
C LEU A 267 7.17 0.33 4.71
N LEU A 268 6.25 -0.62 4.82
CA LEU A 268 4.86 -0.37 5.20
C LEU A 268 4.66 -0.99 6.59
N CYS A 269 4.04 -0.27 7.51
CA CYS A 269 3.77 -0.80 8.84
C CYS A 269 2.51 -0.20 9.47
N THR A 270 1.90 -0.97 10.37
CA THR A 270 0.83 -0.53 11.27
C THR A 270 1.40 0.25 12.45
N ASP A 271 0.55 0.88 13.24
CA ASP A 271 0.93 1.73 14.36
C ASP A 271 1.67 0.98 15.47
N GLY A 272 1.41 -0.33 15.66
CA GLY A 272 2.16 -1.16 16.60
C GLY A 272 3.67 -1.14 16.39
N ILE A 273 4.17 -0.76 15.20
CA ILE A 273 5.59 -0.57 14.93
C ILE A 273 6.04 0.83 15.32
N HIS A 274 5.47 1.88 14.72
CA HIS A 274 5.97 3.25 14.88
C HIS A 274 5.53 3.91 16.19
N ASP A 275 4.53 3.40 16.88
CA ASP A 275 4.22 3.79 18.24
C ASP A 275 5.26 3.30 19.24
N ASN A 276 5.82 2.12 19.01
CA ASN A 276 6.86 1.55 19.83
C ASN A 276 8.28 1.98 19.45
N LEU A 277 8.56 2.20 18.15
CA LEU A 277 9.89 2.58 17.65
C LEU A 277 9.89 4.00 17.09
N THR A 278 10.94 4.75 17.35
CA THR A 278 11.15 6.03 16.67
C THR A 278 11.63 5.82 15.23
N GLU A 279 11.51 6.85 14.39
CA GLU A 279 12.01 6.81 13.01
C GLU A 279 13.52 6.54 12.95
N LEU A 280 14.30 7.05 13.90
CA LEU A 280 15.74 6.76 14.01
C LEU A 280 16.01 5.27 14.30
N GLU A 281 15.23 4.65 15.18
CA GLU A 281 15.34 3.22 15.48
C GLU A 281 14.92 2.35 14.30
N ILE A 282 13.84 2.73 13.63
CA ILE A 282 13.38 2.07 12.40
C ILE A 282 14.47 2.15 11.32
N GLU A 283 15.07 3.35 11.12
CA GLU A 283 16.16 3.55 10.18
C GLU A 283 17.36 2.66 10.51
N GLU A 284 17.78 2.64 11.77
CA GLU A 284 18.91 1.83 12.22
C GLU A 284 18.70 0.34 11.95
N ILE A 285 17.50 -0.17 12.28
CA ILE A 285 17.13 -1.56 12.02
C ILE A 285 17.12 -1.83 10.50
N LEU A 286 16.50 -0.96 9.72
CA LEU A 286 16.44 -1.14 8.26
C LEU A 286 17.85 -1.11 7.63
N ARG A 287 18.77 -0.26 8.09
CA ARG A 287 20.13 -0.21 7.55
C ARG A 287 20.94 -1.47 7.86
N LYS A 288 20.80 -2.02 9.07
CA LYS A 288 21.59 -3.15 9.55
C LYS A 288 21.00 -4.51 9.21
N ALA A 289 19.69 -4.60 9.09
CA ALA A 289 18.99 -5.86 8.91
C ALA A 289 19.29 -6.52 7.57
N PRO A 290 19.53 -7.85 7.54
CA PRO A 290 19.50 -8.61 6.30
C PRO A 290 18.15 -8.44 5.58
N ARG A 291 18.17 -8.41 4.25
CA ARG A 291 16.96 -8.17 3.42
C ARG A 291 15.81 -9.13 3.69
N ASN A 292 16.12 -10.37 4.10
CA ASN A 292 15.13 -11.42 4.39
C ASN A 292 14.61 -11.40 5.84
N ALA A 293 15.20 -10.57 6.72
CA ALA A 293 14.85 -10.52 8.14
C ALA A 293 14.32 -9.15 8.59
N ALA A 294 14.36 -8.13 7.73
CA ALA A 294 14.11 -6.75 8.13
C ALA A 294 12.71 -6.55 8.75
N ALA A 295 11.65 -7.08 8.13
CA ALA A 295 10.29 -6.98 8.67
C ALA A 295 10.18 -7.68 10.04
N ARG A 296 10.76 -8.88 10.18
CA ARG A 296 10.76 -9.64 11.45
C ARG A 296 11.51 -8.90 12.55
N LEU A 297 12.68 -8.34 12.26
CA LEU A 297 13.45 -7.61 13.26
C LEU A 297 12.75 -6.34 13.74
N LEU A 298 12.06 -5.61 12.84
CA LEU A 298 11.24 -4.46 13.24
C LEU A 298 10.15 -4.87 14.25
N VAL A 299 9.40 -5.93 13.93
CA VAL A 299 8.35 -6.44 14.81
C VAL A 299 8.94 -6.95 16.15
N GLU A 300 10.05 -7.70 16.13
CA GLU A 300 10.69 -8.19 17.35
C GLU A 300 11.16 -7.04 18.27
N HIS A 301 11.73 -5.96 17.70
CA HIS A 301 12.15 -4.79 18.47
C HIS A 301 10.93 -4.02 19.05
N ALA A 302 9.87 -3.83 18.24
CA ALA A 302 8.64 -3.20 18.71
C ALA A 302 7.98 -4.01 19.83
N LEU A 303 7.92 -5.34 19.67
CA LEU A 303 7.38 -6.26 20.66
C LEU A 303 8.17 -6.22 21.99
N LEU A 304 9.51 -6.16 21.92
CA LEU A 304 10.33 -5.99 23.11
C LEU A 304 10.05 -4.67 23.84
N ARG A 305 9.84 -3.58 23.10
CA ARG A 305 9.49 -2.28 23.66
C ARG A 305 8.10 -2.28 24.28
N SER A 306 7.12 -2.89 23.62
CA SER A 306 5.73 -2.92 24.09
C SER A 306 5.53 -3.63 25.44
N ARG A 307 6.47 -4.49 25.82
CA ARG A 307 6.50 -5.21 27.11
C ARG A 307 7.06 -4.39 28.26
N GLN A 308 7.69 -3.26 27.97
CA GLN A 308 8.25 -2.40 29.00
C GLN A 308 7.13 -1.73 29.80
N GLU A 309 7.39 -1.42 31.05
CA GLU A 309 6.48 -0.62 31.83
C GLU A 309 6.51 0.84 31.34
N ARG A 310 5.36 1.53 31.35
CA ARG A 310 5.25 2.90 30.84
C ARG A 310 6.13 3.93 31.55
N HIS A 311 6.55 3.65 32.78
CA HIS A 311 7.50 4.52 33.47
C HIS A 311 8.96 4.32 32.99
N ILE A 312 9.24 3.22 32.28
CA ILE A 312 10.54 2.95 31.65
C ILE A 312 10.54 3.48 30.21
N SER A 313 9.41 3.36 29.51
CA SER A 313 9.29 3.88 28.16
C SER A 313 7.88 4.40 27.91
N ILE A 314 7.75 5.68 27.61
CA ILE A 314 6.46 6.30 27.27
C ILE A 314 5.89 5.72 25.96
N ARG A 315 6.75 5.11 25.12
CA ARG A 315 6.37 4.48 23.85
C ARG A 315 5.86 3.06 24.00
N ALA A 316 5.97 2.45 25.19
CA ALA A 316 5.50 1.08 25.42
C ALA A 316 3.97 0.97 25.19
N LYS A 317 3.58 0.46 24.02
CA LYS A 317 2.17 0.27 23.60
C LYS A 317 1.99 -1.18 23.13
N PRO A 318 1.40 -2.07 23.95
CA PRO A 318 0.99 -3.39 23.48
C PRO A 318 -0.09 -3.28 22.41
N ASP A 319 0.22 -3.73 21.19
CA ASP A 319 -0.65 -3.69 20.03
C ASP A 319 -0.37 -4.86 19.09
N ASP A 320 -1.23 -5.09 18.10
CA ASP A 320 -0.91 -5.90 16.94
C ASP A 320 0.22 -5.22 16.14
N MET A 321 1.07 -5.98 15.50
CA MET A 321 2.27 -5.43 14.86
C MET A 321 2.47 -6.06 13.50
N SER A 322 2.38 -5.26 12.44
CA SER A 322 2.61 -5.72 11.07
C SER A 322 3.61 -4.84 10.34
N ALA A 323 4.53 -5.49 9.64
CA ALA A 323 5.53 -4.81 8.80
C ALA A 323 5.74 -5.55 7.48
N ILE A 324 5.87 -4.82 6.38
CA ILE A 324 6.34 -5.30 5.08
C ILE A 324 7.56 -4.48 4.69
N VAL A 325 8.64 -5.15 4.33
CA VAL A 325 9.84 -4.48 3.80
C VAL A 325 10.09 -4.97 2.37
N MET A 326 10.12 -4.01 1.44
CA MET A 326 10.50 -4.24 0.06
C MET A 326 11.91 -3.68 -0.14
N THR A 327 12.82 -4.46 -0.72
CA THR A 327 14.18 -4.00 -1.05
C THR A 327 14.41 -4.20 -2.53
N ARG A 328 14.75 -3.12 -3.26
CA ARG A 328 15.12 -3.22 -4.68
C ARG A 328 16.48 -3.90 -4.82
N ARG A 329 16.51 -4.99 -5.60
CA ARG A 329 17.73 -5.74 -5.92
C ARG A 329 18.43 -5.12 -7.12
N PHE A 330 19.66 -5.57 -7.37
CA PHE A 330 20.49 -5.22 -8.53
C PHE A 330 19.85 -5.65 -9.84
#